data_202a525cb0a2dc354fb0711a280e23d9
#
_entry.id   202a525cb0a2dc354fb0711a280e23d9
#
_cell.length_a   1.000
_cell.length_b   1.000
_cell.length_c   1.000
_cell.angle_alpha   90.00
_cell.angle_beta   90.00
_cell.angle_gamma   90.00
#
_symmetry.space_group_name_H-M   'P 1'
#
loop_
_entity.id
_entity.type
_entity.pdbx_description
1 polymer ?
#
loop_
_entity_poly.entity_id
_entity_poly.type
_entity_poly.pdbx_seq_one_letter_code
_entity_poly.pdbx_strand_id
1 'polypeptide(L)'
;MAKQIKQGEDARKALCAGIDTLADTVKITLGPKGRNVVLSKKFGAPVITNDGVTIAKEIELKDEFENMGAQLVREVATKTTDAAGDGTTTATVLAQAMVTEGMKNVTAGANPMDIRRGMSKAVAKAVETIKAHSQKVKDSNDIARVGTISAGDPEIGRLIAEAMEKVTSDGVITIEENKTTAETYNEIVEGMQFDRGYLTPYMVTDTDKMVADLDNAAILITDKKISVIQDLVPLLEQVMQNGLKLLIVAEDIEGEALSTLIVNRLRGTLNVCAVKAPGFGDRRKEMLQDIATLTGGTVISSDLGYELKDATVQMLGHARQVKVSKENTTIVGGAGDKLSLIHI
;
A
#
# COMPACT_ATOMS: atom_id res chain seq x y z
N MET A 1 16.02 19.00 21.10
CA MET A 1 17.22 19.33 20.30
C MET A 1 17.10 20.73 19.77
N ALA A 2 18.18 21.53 19.77
CA ALA A 2 18.19 22.86 19.13
C ALA A 2 18.06 22.68 17.61
N LYS A 3 17.24 23.51 16.97
CA LYS A 3 17.09 23.50 15.50
C LYS A 3 18.25 24.26 14.85
N GLN A 4 18.83 23.70 13.82
CA GLN A 4 19.73 24.39 12.93
C GLN A 4 18.92 25.18 11.88
N ILE A 5 19.39 26.39 11.56
CA ILE A 5 18.72 27.24 10.57
C ILE A 5 19.75 27.63 9.50
N LYS A 6 19.44 27.32 8.24
CA LYS A 6 20.20 27.74 7.07
C LYS A 6 19.31 28.61 6.18
N GLN A 7 19.84 29.70 5.63
CA GLN A 7 19.03 30.67 4.86
C GLN A 7 19.75 31.05 3.55
N GLY A 8 19.01 31.69 2.67
CA GLY A 8 19.56 32.30 1.46
C GLY A 8 20.10 31.27 0.45
N GLU A 9 21.23 31.62 -0.14
CA GLU A 9 21.87 30.84 -1.21
C GLU A 9 22.42 29.52 -0.71
N ASP A 10 22.98 29.46 0.50
CA ASP A 10 23.56 28.24 1.07
C ASP A 10 22.49 27.17 1.35
N ALA A 11 21.28 27.59 1.79
CA ALA A 11 20.17 26.68 1.97
C ALA A 11 19.71 26.10 0.62
N ARG A 12 19.59 26.93 -0.41
CA ARG A 12 19.22 26.48 -1.75
C ARG A 12 20.24 25.54 -2.36
N LYS A 13 21.53 25.84 -2.23
CA LYS A 13 22.62 24.96 -2.72
C LYS A 13 22.57 23.59 -2.05
N ALA A 14 22.42 23.53 -0.74
CA ALA A 14 22.34 22.27 -0.02
C ALA A 14 21.12 21.43 -0.45
N LEU A 15 19.92 22.05 -0.56
CA LEU A 15 18.73 21.36 -1.03
C LEU A 15 18.92 20.82 -2.46
N CYS A 16 19.45 21.65 -3.39
CA CYS A 16 19.71 21.22 -4.76
C CYS A 16 20.71 20.08 -4.83
N ALA A 17 21.81 20.13 -4.05
CA ALA A 17 22.78 19.04 -4.00
C ALA A 17 22.14 17.71 -3.57
N GLY A 18 21.24 17.73 -2.58
CA GLY A 18 20.50 16.57 -2.16
C GLY A 18 19.54 16.03 -3.23
N ILE A 19 18.81 16.93 -3.90
CA ILE A 19 17.93 16.59 -5.03
C ILE A 19 18.74 15.92 -6.15
N ASP A 20 19.86 16.53 -6.54
CA ASP A 20 20.71 16.02 -7.60
C ASP A 20 21.31 14.66 -7.25
N THR A 21 21.81 14.49 -6.03
CA THR A 21 22.39 13.21 -5.58
C THR A 21 21.39 12.07 -5.68
N LEU A 22 20.15 12.27 -5.20
CA LEU A 22 19.12 11.24 -5.30
C LEU A 22 18.70 11.01 -6.74
N ALA A 23 18.38 12.07 -7.47
CA ALA A 23 17.88 11.96 -8.85
C ALA A 23 18.92 11.36 -9.80
N ASP A 24 20.19 11.72 -9.69
CA ASP A 24 21.26 11.15 -10.51
C ASP A 24 21.48 9.67 -10.21
N THR A 25 21.28 9.24 -8.97
CA THR A 25 21.33 7.80 -8.63
C THR A 25 20.17 7.02 -9.25
N VAL A 26 18.95 7.58 -9.19
CA VAL A 26 17.76 6.93 -9.78
C VAL A 26 17.80 6.96 -11.31
N LYS A 27 18.25 8.06 -11.89
CA LYS A 27 18.28 8.33 -13.34
C LYS A 27 19.06 7.29 -14.15
N ILE A 28 20.08 6.62 -13.58
CA ILE A 28 20.87 5.62 -14.27
C ILE A 28 20.06 4.37 -14.65
N THR A 29 18.88 4.18 -14.04
CA THR A 29 17.96 3.07 -14.33
C THR A 29 17.03 3.35 -15.50
N LEU A 30 17.01 4.59 -16.04
CA LEU A 30 16.04 5.02 -17.04
C LEU A 30 16.32 4.46 -18.44
N GLY A 31 15.26 3.97 -19.07
CA GLY A 31 15.21 3.64 -20.50
C GLY A 31 15.98 2.36 -20.90
N PRO A 32 16.13 2.11 -22.21
CA PRO A 32 16.66 0.83 -22.71
C PRO A 32 18.15 0.60 -22.42
N LYS A 33 18.86 1.62 -21.98
CA LYS A 33 20.25 1.53 -21.48
C LYS A 33 20.32 1.62 -19.97
N GLY A 34 19.18 1.54 -19.29
CA GLY A 34 19.10 1.55 -17.84
C GLY A 34 19.92 0.45 -17.20
N ARG A 35 20.47 0.73 -16.03
CA ARG A 35 21.32 -0.17 -15.24
C ARG A 35 20.70 -0.40 -13.89
N ASN A 36 21.03 -1.53 -13.28
CA ASN A 36 20.64 -1.81 -11.91
C ASN A 36 21.53 -1.02 -10.94
N VAL A 37 20.96 -0.68 -9.79
CA VAL A 37 21.64 -0.14 -8.61
C VAL A 37 21.80 -1.25 -7.59
N VAL A 38 22.94 -1.30 -6.94
CA VAL A 38 23.21 -2.22 -5.83
C VAL A 38 23.07 -1.44 -4.52
N LEU A 39 22.10 -1.83 -3.72
CA LEU A 39 21.79 -1.22 -2.43
C LEU A 39 22.38 -2.06 -1.30
N SER A 40 23.21 -1.44 -0.46
CA SER A 40 23.76 -2.09 0.71
C SER A 40 22.69 -2.21 1.79
N LYS A 41 22.53 -3.40 2.36
CA LYS A 41 21.66 -3.63 3.52
C LYS A 41 22.49 -3.79 4.79
N LYS A 42 22.00 -3.28 5.92
CA LYS A 42 22.65 -3.48 7.24
C LYS A 42 22.69 -4.95 7.64
N PHE A 43 21.70 -5.72 7.21
CA PHE A 43 21.59 -7.16 7.46
C PHE A 43 21.15 -7.85 6.15
N GLY A 44 21.78 -8.98 5.84
CA GLY A 44 21.49 -9.76 4.62
C GLY A 44 22.34 -9.39 3.42
N ALA A 45 21.97 -9.92 2.27
CA ALA A 45 22.65 -9.67 0.99
C ALA A 45 22.28 -8.28 0.42
N PRO A 46 23.19 -7.64 -0.35
CA PRO A 46 22.84 -6.43 -1.09
C PRO A 46 21.65 -6.66 -2.02
N VAL A 47 20.79 -5.66 -2.15
CA VAL A 47 19.64 -5.69 -3.07
C VAL A 47 20.05 -5.07 -4.39
N ILE A 48 19.80 -5.80 -5.49
CA ILE A 48 20.01 -5.32 -6.86
C ILE A 48 18.65 -4.95 -7.41
N THR A 49 18.47 -3.70 -7.81
CA THR A 49 17.17 -3.20 -8.30
C THR A 49 17.35 -2.10 -9.34
N ASN A 50 16.36 -1.95 -10.20
CA ASN A 50 16.18 -0.82 -11.12
C ASN A 50 14.91 -0.01 -10.80
N ASP A 51 14.18 -0.37 -9.76
CA ASP A 51 13.00 0.36 -9.34
C ASP A 51 13.35 1.69 -8.66
N GLY A 52 12.85 2.80 -9.26
CA GLY A 52 13.17 4.15 -8.81
C GLY A 52 12.70 4.46 -7.41
N VAL A 53 11.54 3.98 -6.98
CA VAL A 53 11.05 4.26 -5.62
C VAL A 53 11.81 3.47 -4.56
N THR A 54 12.17 2.23 -4.84
CA THR A 54 13.01 1.41 -3.94
C THR A 54 14.37 2.06 -3.73
N ILE A 55 15.00 2.53 -4.83
CA ILE A 55 16.28 3.24 -4.75
C ILE A 55 16.12 4.53 -3.94
N ALA A 56 15.09 5.34 -4.25
CA ALA A 56 14.88 6.62 -3.59
C ALA A 56 14.64 6.49 -2.07
N LYS A 57 13.99 5.42 -1.63
CA LYS A 57 13.73 5.15 -0.20
C LYS A 57 14.99 4.82 0.60
N GLU A 58 15.99 4.20 -0.03
CA GLU A 58 17.23 3.78 0.63
C GLU A 58 18.30 4.88 0.69
N ILE A 59 18.12 6.00 -0.04
CA ILE A 59 19.11 7.08 -0.05
C ILE A 59 18.95 7.96 1.19
N GLU A 60 19.97 7.95 2.03
CA GLU A 60 20.15 8.87 3.16
C GLU A 60 21.50 9.56 3.05
N LEU A 61 21.50 10.90 3.15
CA LEU A 61 22.69 11.72 3.05
C LEU A 61 23.17 12.15 4.43
N LYS A 62 24.49 12.31 4.60
CA LYS A 62 25.11 12.68 5.88
C LYS A 62 24.81 14.12 6.29
N ASP A 63 24.77 15.05 5.33
CA ASP A 63 24.38 16.43 5.60
C ASP A 63 22.85 16.52 5.72
N GLU A 64 22.37 17.01 6.86
CA GLU A 64 20.93 17.08 7.15
C GLU A 64 20.16 17.97 6.15
N PHE A 65 20.78 19.04 5.65
CA PHE A 65 20.13 19.95 4.70
C PHE A 65 20.10 19.37 3.29
N GLU A 66 21.15 18.67 2.87
CA GLU A 66 21.15 17.92 1.61
C GLU A 66 20.12 16.77 1.70
N ASN A 67 20.07 16.08 2.84
CA ASN A 67 19.11 15.01 3.06
C ASN A 67 17.65 15.49 2.98
N MET A 68 17.34 16.73 3.42
CA MET A 68 16.02 17.32 3.19
C MET A 68 15.70 17.45 1.69
N GLY A 69 16.67 17.84 0.87
CA GLY A 69 16.53 17.90 -0.59
C GLY A 69 16.21 16.51 -1.18
N ALA A 70 16.97 15.51 -0.77
CA ALA A 70 16.72 14.11 -1.16
C ALA A 70 15.32 13.63 -0.75
N GLN A 71 14.89 13.95 0.48
CA GLN A 71 13.55 13.60 0.98
C GLN A 71 12.42 14.20 0.15
N LEU A 72 12.55 15.43 -0.33
CA LEU A 72 11.54 16.07 -1.20
C LEU A 72 11.36 15.28 -2.51
N VAL A 73 12.44 14.82 -3.13
CA VAL A 73 12.38 14.04 -4.37
C VAL A 73 11.92 12.60 -4.09
N ARG A 74 12.31 12.02 -2.95
CA ARG A 74 11.77 10.72 -2.50
C ARG A 74 10.25 10.75 -2.39
N GLU A 75 9.68 11.86 -1.88
CA GLU A 75 8.23 12.01 -1.80
C GLU A 75 7.57 12.06 -3.19
N VAL A 76 8.21 12.67 -4.18
CA VAL A 76 7.74 12.64 -5.57
C VAL A 76 7.65 11.20 -6.09
N ALA A 77 8.70 10.40 -5.90
CA ALA A 77 8.70 8.99 -6.30
C ALA A 77 7.60 8.20 -5.59
N THR A 78 7.44 8.37 -4.28
CA THR A 78 6.41 7.68 -3.49
C THR A 78 5.00 8.04 -3.95
N LYS A 79 4.68 9.32 -4.11
CA LYS A 79 3.37 9.76 -4.61
C LYS A 79 3.06 9.26 -6.02
N THR A 80 4.08 9.12 -6.85
CA THR A 80 3.90 8.57 -8.20
C THR A 80 3.55 7.09 -8.14
N THR A 81 4.21 6.31 -7.28
CA THR A 81 3.85 4.90 -7.03
C THR A 81 2.41 4.78 -6.53
N ASP A 82 2.03 5.57 -5.54
CA ASP A 82 0.69 5.52 -4.95
C ASP A 82 -0.41 5.87 -5.99
N ALA A 83 -0.13 6.80 -6.91
CA ALA A 83 -1.10 7.26 -7.90
C ALA A 83 -1.17 6.40 -9.16
N ALA A 84 -0.04 5.84 -9.62
CA ALA A 84 0.06 5.20 -10.93
C ALA A 84 0.73 3.82 -10.91
N GLY A 85 1.37 3.42 -9.83
CA GLY A 85 2.09 2.14 -9.71
C GLY A 85 3.40 2.07 -10.51
N ASP A 86 3.66 3.02 -11.40
CA ASP A 86 4.83 3.04 -12.29
C ASP A 86 5.25 4.49 -12.61
N GLY A 87 6.40 4.66 -13.28
CA GLY A 87 6.90 5.96 -13.72
C GLY A 87 7.69 6.74 -12.66
N THR A 88 8.11 6.12 -11.59
CA THR A 88 8.83 6.75 -10.47
C THR A 88 10.16 7.37 -10.89
N THR A 89 10.93 6.68 -11.72
CA THR A 89 12.18 7.17 -12.29
C THR A 89 11.95 8.42 -13.16
N THR A 90 10.93 8.38 -14.03
CA THR A 90 10.56 9.50 -14.90
C THR A 90 10.14 10.72 -14.06
N ALA A 91 9.31 10.53 -13.05
CA ALA A 91 8.86 11.60 -12.14
C ALA A 91 10.04 12.24 -11.39
N THR A 92 10.99 11.43 -10.92
CA THR A 92 12.21 11.87 -10.24
C THR A 92 13.08 12.74 -11.15
N VAL A 93 13.30 12.31 -12.40
CA VAL A 93 14.10 13.06 -13.40
C VAL A 93 13.40 14.38 -13.78
N LEU A 94 12.09 14.36 -13.95
CA LEU A 94 11.32 15.57 -14.22
C LEU A 94 11.37 16.55 -13.05
N ALA A 95 11.26 16.07 -11.81
CA ALA A 95 11.37 16.91 -10.62
C ALA A 95 12.74 17.60 -10.55
N GLN A 96 13.83 16.84 -10.75
CA GLN A 96 15.18 17.41 -10.82
C GLN A 96 15.28 18.49 -11.90
N ALA A 97 14.83 18.21 -13.13
CA ALA A 97 14.89 19.15 -14.24
C ALA A 97 14.12 20.44 -13.94
N MET A 98 12.90 20.32 -13.39
CA MET A 98 12.09 21.49 -13.02
C MET A 98 12.75 22.32 -11.92
N VAL A 99 13.34 21.69 -10.91
CA VAL A 99 14.06 22.41 -9.85
C VAL A 99 15.30 23.09 -10.41
N THR A 100 16.11 22.40 -11.20
CA THR A 100 17.35 22.96 -11.78
C THR A 100 17.06 24.18 -12.66
N GLU A 101 16.07 24.09 -13.57
CA GLU A 101 15.72 25.22 -14.43
C GLU A 101 15.00 26.34 -13.66
N GLY A 102 14.14 26.00 -12.71
CA GLY A 102 13.51 26.97 -11.82
C GLY A 102 14.52 27.76 -11.00
N MET A 103 15.50 27.07 -10.43
CA MET A 103 16.56 27.72 -9.61
C MET A 103 17.48 28.66 -10.41
N LYS A 104 17.76 28.35 -11.66
CA LYS A 104 18.49 29.28 -12.53
C LYS A 104 17.75 30.61 -12.64
N ASN A 105 16.44 30.57 -12.85
CA ASN A 105 15.62 31.77 -12.95
C ASN A 105 15.49 32.52 -11.62
N VAL A 106 15.35 31.82 -10.49
CA VAL A 106 15.32 32.43 -9.15
C VAL A 106 16.64 33.13 -8.86
N THR A 107 17.77 32.49 -9.18
CA THR A 107 19.11 33.09 -8.98
C THR A 107 19.32 34.31 -9.88
N ALA A 108 18.72 34.35 -11.08
CA ALA A 108 18.71 35.49 -11.97
C ALA A 108 17.76 36.62 -11.53
N GLY A 109 17.05 36.46 -10.39
CA GLY A 109 16.20 37.50 -9.81
C GLY A 109 14.72 37.43 -10.20
N ALA A 110 14.29 36.35 -10.88
CA ALA A 110 12.88 36.14 -11.18
C ALA A 110 12.05 35.86 -9.92
N ASN A 111 10.81 36.35 -9.91
CA ASN A 111 9.92 36.14 -8.78
C ASN A 111 9.49 34.66 -8.70
N PRO A 112 9.78 33.93 -7.58
CA PRO A 112 9.44 32.53 -7.44
C PRO A 112 7.93 32.23 -7.56
N MET A 113 7.06 33.18 -7.18
CA MET A 113 5.61 33.00 -7.27
C MET A 113 5.13 33.05 -8.73
N ASP A 114 5.78 33.84 -9.58
CA ASP A 114 5.47 33.90 -11.01
C ASP A 114 5.98 32.65 -11.72
N ILE A 115 7.16 32.14 -11.35
CA ILE A 115 7.67 30.86 -11.83
C ILE A 115 6.68 29.74 -11.47
N ARG A 116 6.22 29.67 -10.23
CA ARG A 116 5.22 28.68 -9.79
C ARG A 116 3.93 28.74 -10.60
N ARG A 117 3.40 29.96 -10.86
CA ARG A 117 2.20 30.12 -11.70
C ARG A 117 2.43 29.67 -13.14
N GLY A 118 3.60 29.98 -13.69
CA GLY A 118 4.02 29.53 -15.03
C GLY A 118 4.12 28.01 -15.11
N MET A 119 4.77 27.36 -14.14
CA MET A 119 4.87 25.91 -14.05
C MET A 119 3.49 25.24 -13.97
N SER A 120 2.57 25.76 -13.13
CA SER A 120 1.22 25.22 -13.02
C SER A 120 0.45 25.27 -14.34
N LYS A 121 0.57 26.37 -15.11
CA LYS A 121 -0.04 26.50 -16.43
C LYS A 121 0.58 25.52 -17.44
N ALA A 122 1.91 25.38 -17.43
CA ALA A 122 2.61 24.45 -18.31
C ALA A 122 2.24 23.00 -18.02
N VAL A 123 2.16 22.60 -16.74
CA VAL A 123 1.73 21.27 -16.33
C VAL A 123 0.29 20.98 -16.78
N ALA A 124 -0.64 21.92 -16.57
CA ALA A 124 -2.03 21.76 -17.01
C ALA A 124 -2.11 21.53 -18.53
N LYS A 125 -1.34 22.30 -19.32
CA LYS A 125 -1.30 22.12 -20.78
C LYS A 125 -0.64 20.82 -21.21
N ALA A 126 0.43 20.42 -20.54
CA ALA A 126 1.09 19.13 -20.79
C ALA A 126 0.14 17.94 -20.52
N VAL A 127 -0.58 17.97 -19.40
CA VAL A 127 -1.57 16.94 -19.04
C VAL A 127 -2.71 16.89 -20.06
N GLU A 128 -3.26 18.02 -20.47
CA GLU A 128 -4.28 18.11 -21.53
C GLU A 128 -3.78 17.46 -22.83
N THR A 129 -2.55 17.79 -23.24
CA THR A 129 -1.94 17.26 -24.47
C THR A 129 -1.70 15.75 -24.36
N ILE A 130 -1.19 15.27 -23.24
CA ILE A 130 -0.99 13.83 -23.00
C ILE A 130 -2.34 13.08 -23.08
N LYS A 131 -3.38 13.60 -22.42
CA LYS A 131 -4.71 13.01 -22.47
C LYS A 131 -5.28 12.96 -23.89
N ALA A 132 -5.06 14.01 -24.69
CA ALA A 132 -5.51 14.07 -26.09
C ALA A 132 -4.83 13.02 -27.00
N HIS A 133 -3.58 12.63 -26.69
CA HIS A 133 -2.82 11.64 -27.45
C HIS A 133 -2.88 10.24 -26.83
N SER A 134 -3.43 10.08 -25.64
CA SER A 134 -3.55 8.78 -24.99
C SER A 134 -4.52 7.86 -25.73
N GLN A 135 -4.19 6.59 -25.80
CA GLN A 135 -5.04 5.54 -26.32
C GLN A 135 -5.58 4.72 -25.17
N LYS A 136 -6.88 4.42 -25.21
CA LYS A 136 -7.48 3.53 -24.22
C LYS A 136 -7.02 2.09 -24.45
N VAL A 137 -6.69 1.41 -23.38
CA VAL A 137 -6.49 -0.05 -23.39
C VAL A 137 -7.81 -0.72 -23.74
N LYS A 138 -7.80 -1.61 -24.77
CA LYS A 138 -9.02 -2.18 -25.33
C LYS A 138 -9.09 -3.70 -25.18
N ASP A 139 -7.98 -4.37 -25.25
CA ASP A 139 -7.91 -5.83 -25.28
C ASP A 139 -6.75 -6.38 -24.42
N SER A 140 -6.70 -7.71 -24.33
CA SER A 140 -5.69 -8.44 -23.57
C SER A 140 -4.28 -8.20 -24.11
N ASN A 141 -4.11 -7.97 -25.41
CA ASN A 141 -2.81 -7.66 -26.00
C ASN A 141 -2.28 -6.29 -25.53
N ASP A 142 -3.18 -5.31 -25.44
CA ASP A 142 -2.82 -3.99 -24.90
C ASP A 142 -2.41 -4.10 -23.42
N ILE A 143 -3.14 -4.90 -22.63
CA ILE A 143 -2.79 -5.19 -21.22
C ILE A 143 -1.43 -5.86 -21.15
N ALA A 144 -1.18 -6.89 -21.97
CA ALA A 144 0.10 -7.58 -22.03
C ALA A 144 1.27 -6.64 -22.39
N ARG A 145 1.07 -5.69 -23.32
CA ARG A 145 2.08 -4.68 -23.67
C ARG A 145 2.40 -3.75 -22.51
N VAL A 146 1.39 -3.27 -21.80
CA VAL A 146 1.59 -2.42 -20.62
C VAL A 146 2.34 -3.19 -19.52
N GLY A 147 1.90 -4.42 -19.23
CA GLY A 147 2.57 -5.29 -18.26
C GLY A 147 4.03 -5.61 -18.65
N THR A 148 4.29 -5.88 -19.94
CA THR A 148 5.64 -6.12 -20.47
C THR A 148 6.55 -4.91 -20.30
N ILE A 149 6.04 -3.71 -20.59
CA ILE A 149 6.84 -2.47 -20.45
C ILE A 149 7.17 -2.21 -18.98
N SER A 150 6.21 -2.39 -18.08
CA SER A 150 6.39 -2.15 -16.65
C SER A 150 7.32 -3.18 -15.99
N ALA A 151 7.13 -4.48 -16.30
CA ALA A 151 7.94 -5.56 -15.76
C ALA A 151 9.31 -5.72 -16.44
N GLY A 152 9.45 -5.21 -17.68
CA GLY A 152 10.61 -5.48 -18.52
C GLY A 152 10.68 -6.91 -19.05
N ASP A 153 9.61 -7.70 -18.90
CA ASP A 153 9.54 -9.11 -19.26
C ASP A 153 8.21 -9.43 -19.98
N PRO A 154 8.26 -9.95 -21.23
CA PRO A 154 7.07 -10.32 -21.99
C PRO A 154 6.25 -11.44 -21.36
N GLU A 155 6.89 -12.38 -20.65
CA GLU A 155 6.20 -13.49 -20.00
C GLU A 155 5.34 -12.99 -18.83
N ILE A 156 5.88 -12.10 -18.02
CA ILE A 156 5.12 -11.44 -16.94
C ILE A 156 3.95 -10.65 -17.51
N GLY A 157 4.18 -9.90 -18.61
CA GLY A 157 3.10 -9.17 -19.28
C GLY A 157 1.97 -10.08 -19.77
N ARG A 158 2.30 -11.26 -20.33
CA ARG A 158 1.32 -12.27 -20.74
C ARG A 158 0.55 -12.83 -19.55
N LEU A 159 1.25 -13.20 -18.48
CA LEU A 159 0.61 -13.73 -17.26
C LEU A 159 -0.36 -12.71 -16.63
N ILE A 160 0.02 -11.42 -16.58
CA ILE A 160 -0.88 -10.36 -16.10
C ILE A 160 -2.12 -10.27 -16.98
N ALA A 161 -1.98 -10.29 -18.30
CA ALA A 161 -3.11 -10.22 -19.21
C ALA A 161 -4.05 -11.43 -19.05
N GLU A 162 -3.52 -12.63 -18.93
CA GLU A 162 -4.30 -13.85 -18.66
C GLU A 162 -5.02 -13.79 -17.31
N ALA A 163 -4.39 -13.24 -16.28
CA ALA A 163 -5.01 -13.03 -14.98
C ALA A 163 -6.17 -12.03 -15.09
N MET A 164 -5.97 -10.89 -15.77
CA MET A 164 -7.01 -9.86 -15.98
C MET A 164 -8.23 -10.39 -16.74
N GLU A 165 -8.02 -11.26 -17.74
CA GLU A 165 -9.15 -11.90 -18.45
C GLU A 165 -10.02 -12.77 -17.54
N LYS A 166 -9.42 -13.40 -16.54
CA LYS A 166 -10.10 -14.34 -15.64
C LYS A 166 -10.78 -13.64 -14.46
N VAL A 167 -10.15 -12.58 -13.92
CA VAL A 167 -10.65 -11.88 -12.73
C VAL A 167 -11.52 -10.66 -13.04
N THR A 168 -11.65 -10.29 -14.32
CA THR A 168 -12.38 -9.09 -14.78
C THR A 168 -11.77 -7.76 -14.29
N SER A 169 -12.45 -6.63 -14.60
CA SER A 169 -11.98 -5.29 -14.22
C SER A 169 -12.00 -5.02 -12.72
N ASP A 170 -12.80 -5.77 -11.97
CA ASP A 170 -13.00 -5.57 -10.52
C ASP A 170 -12.15 -6.53 -9.68
N GLY A 171 -11.44 -7.46 -10.35
CA GLY A 171 -10.56 -8.41 -9.70
C GLY A 171 -9.24 -7.79 -9.22
N VAL A 172 -8.72 -8.32 -8.13
CA VAL A 172 -7.43 -7.92 -7.54
C VAL A 172 -6.34 -8.88 -7.95
N ILE A 173 -5.26 -8.36 -8.50
CA ILE A 173 -4.05 -9.13 -8.80
C ILE A 173 -2.99 -8.81 -7.76
N THR A 174 -2.54 -9.83 -7.03
CA THR A 174 -1.41 -9.73 -6.09
C THR A 174 -0.23 -10.53 -6.61
N ILE A 175 0.99 -10.07 -6.31
CA ILE A 175 2.22 -10.76 -6.66
C ILE A 175 2.85 -11.28 -5.36
N GLU A 176 3.17 -12.58 -5.36
CA GLU A 176 3.81 -13.24 -4.23
C GLU A 176 5.10 -13.95 -4.68
N GLU A 177 6.11 -13.91 -3.82
CA GLU A 177 7.34 -14.65 -4.05
C GLU A 177 7.18 -16.11 -3.61
N ASN A 178 7.31 -17.04 -4.54
CA ASN A 178 7.30 -18.48 -4.23
C ASN A 178 8.74 -19.01 -4.14
N LYS A 179 9.09 -19.59 -3.00
CA LYS A 179 10.41 -20.16 -2.74
C LYS A 179 10.54 -21.64 -3.15
N THR A 180 9.43 -22.27 -3.51
CA THR A 180 9.38 -23.74 -3.76
C THR A 180 9.36 -24.12 -5.22
N THR A 181 8.92 -23.24 -6.11
CA THR A 181 8.85 -23.49 -7.57
C THR A 181 9.70 -22.49 -8.33
N ALA A 182 10.35 -22.97 -9.41
CA ALA A 182 11.17 -22.13 -10.29
C ALA A 182 10.34 -21.38 -11.35
N GLU A 183 9.09 -21.78 -11.58
CA GLU A 183 8.23 -21.22 -12.61
C GLU A 183 7.24 -20.22 -12.03
N THR A 184 7.02 -19.11 -12.73
CA THR A 184 5.99 -18.13 -12.41
C THR A 184 4.65 -18.58 -12.99
N TYR A 185 3.60 -18.60 -12.18
CA TYR A 185 2.27 -19.03 -12.61
C TYR A 185 1.16 -18.19 -11.97
N ASN A 186 -0.01 -18.21 -12.59
CA ASN A 186 -1.22 -17.58 -12.06
C ASN A 186 -2.04 -18.58 -11.24
N GLU A 187 -2.37 -18.23 -10.02
CA GLU A 187 -3.36 -18.92 -9.19
C GLU A 187 -4.57 -18.00 -8.99
N ILE A 188 -5.77 -18.49 -9.29
CA ILE A 188 -7.01 -17.77 -9.07
C ILE A 188 -7.65 -18.30 -7.81
N VAL A 189 -7.95 -17.41 -6.89
CA VAL A 189 -8.61 -17.70 -5.64
C VAL A 189 -9.79 -16.77 -5.44
N GLU A 190 -10.85 -17.29 -4.88
CA GLU A 190 -11.98 -16.48 -4.46
C GLU A 190 -11.57 -15.58 -3.31
N GLY A 191 -12.00 -14.34 -3.35
CA GLY A 191 -11.64 -13.34 -2.35
C GLY A 191 -12.49 -12.08 -2.47
N MET A 192 -12.27 -11.17 -1.54
CA MET A 192 -12.92 -9.87 -1.50
C MET A 192 -11.91 -8.79 -1.11
N GLN A 193 -12.02 -7.62 -1.75
CA GLN A 193 -11.29 -6.43 -1.32
C GLN A 193 -12.25 -5.30 -1.00
N PHE A 194 -11.95 -4.53 0.04
CA PHE A 194 -12.68 -3.32 0.38
C PHE A 194 -11.74 -2.19 0.81
N ASP A 195 -12.22 -0.96 0.67
CA ASP A 195 -11.50 0.30 0.84
C ASP A 195 -11.38 0.74 2.32
N ARG A 196 -10.87 -0.14 3.16
CA ARG A 196 -10.53 0.15 4.57
C ARG A 196 -9.19 -0.49 4.91
N GLY A 197 -8.26 0.31 5.37
CA GLY A 197 -6.96 -0.15 5.83
C GLY A 197 -6.90 -0.30 7.35
N TYR A 198 -5.69 -0.60 7.86
CA TYR A 198 -5.47 -0.76 9.29
C TYR A 198 -5.73 0.53 10.07
N LEU A 199 -6.24 0.41 11.28
CA LEU A 199 -6.52 1.56 12.16
C LEU A 199 -5.26 2.30 12.60
N THR A 200 -4.14 1.62 12.68
CA THR A 200 -2.86 2.20 13.10
C THR A 200 -1.67 1.44 12.48
N PRO A 201 -0.59 2.16 12.13
CA PRO A 201 0.64 1.54 11.62
C PRO A 201 1.29 0.52 12.57
N TYR A 202 0.99 0.57 13.87
CA TYR A 202 1.50 -0.41 14.84
C TYR A 202 0.94 -1.82 14.65
N MET A 203 -0.05 -2.00 13.78
CA MET A 203 -0.65 -3.31 13.47
C MET A 203 -0.03 -4.00 12.25
N VAL A 204 0.93 -3.38 11.56
CA VAL A 204 1.60 -3.98 10.41
C VAL A 204 2.50 -5.16 10.83
N THR A 205 2.62 -6.17 9.97
CA THR A 205 3.54 -7.30 10.14
C THR A 205 4.83 -7.09 9.36
N ASP A 206 4.75 -6.41 8.23
CA ASP A 206 5.89 -6.00 7.38
C ASP A 206 6.00 -4.48 7.44
N THR A 207 7.00 -3.99 8.16
CA THR A 207 7.25 -2.55 8.34
C THR A 207 7.84 -1.89 7.09
N ASP A 208 8.51 -2.65 6.23
CA ASP A 208 9.13 -2.13 5.02
C ASP A 208 8.05 -1.85 3.96
N LYS A 209 7.08 -2.74 3.85
CA LYS A 209 5.93 -2.61 2.94
C LYS A 209 4.74 -1.89 3.56
N MET A 210 4.78 -1.63 4.88
CA MET A 210 3.65 -1.06 5.63
C MET A 210 2.35 -1.84 5.43
N VAL A 211 2.42 -3.17 5.53
CA VAL A 211 1.31 -4.10 5.33
C VAL A 211 1.18 -5.04 6.53
N ALA A 212 -0.04 -5.32 6.96
CA ALA A 212 -0.32 -6.45 7.83
C ALA A 212 -0.71 -7.66 6.97
N ASP A 213 0.09 -8.72 7.04
CA ASP A 213 -0.13 -9.98 6.34
C ASP A 213 -0.42 -11.09 7.36
N LEU A 214 -1.62 -11.62 7.31
CA LEU A 214 -2.14 -12.61 8.25
C LEU A 214 -2.46 -13.90 7.49
N ASP A 215 -1.55 -14.88 7.52
CA ASP A 215 -1.84 -16.23 6.97
C ASP A 215 -2.71 -17.02 7.93
N ASN A 216 -3.65 -17.79 7.39
CA ASN A 216 -4.63 -18.57 8.14
C ASN A 216 -5.35 -17.71 9.19
N ALA A 217 -5.88 -16.58 8.75
CA ALA A 217 -6.50 -15.59 9.59
C ALA A 217 -7.87 -16.03 10.09
N ALA A 218 -8.13 -15.81 11.38
CA ALA A 218 -9.47 -15.79 11.96
C ALA A 218 -10.02 -14.36 11.85
N ILE A 219 -11.31 -14.19 11.58
CA ILE A 219 -11.93 -12.90 11.30
C ILE A 219 -13.12 -12.67 12.21
N LEU A 220 -13.03 -11.70 13.08
CA LEU A 220 -14.17 -11.18 13.86
C LEU A 220 -14.89 -10.13 13.05
N ILE A 221 -16.19 -10.30 12.86
CA ILE A 221 -17.05 -9.43 12.05
C ILE A 221 -18.14 -8.85 12.95
N THR A 222 -18.18 -7.52 13.10
CA THR A 222 -19.20 -6.87 13.93
C THR A 222 -19.58 -5.49 13.38
N ASP A 223 -20.84 -5.13 13.55
CA ASP A 223 -21.35 -3.79 13.27
C ASP A 223 -21.21 -2.85 14.47
N LYS A 224 -20.68 -3.35 15.59
CA LYS A 224 -20.53 -2.57 16.82
C LYS A 224 -19.27 -1.75 16.84
N LYS A 225 -19.33 -0.63 17.56
CA LYS A 225 -18.16 0.14 17.95
C LYS A 225 -17.56 -0.47 19.22
N ILE A 226 -16.24 -0.67 19.21
CA ILE A 226 -15.52 -1.29 20.33
C ILE A 226 -14.69 -0.22 21.04
N SER A 227 -15.13 0.19 22.22
CA SER A 227 -14.42 1.18 23.04
C SER A 227 -13.85 0.55 24.32
N VAL A 228 -14.47 -0.53 24.78
CA VAL A 228 -14.16 -1.24 26.03
C VAL A 228 -13.59 -2.61 25.71
N ILE A 229 -12.39 -2.90 26.21
CA ILE A 229 -11.69 -4.14 25.90
C ILE A 229 -12.32 -5.35 26.58
N GLN A 230 -12.99 -5.17 27.72
CA GLN A 230 -13.59 -6.23 28.52
C GLN A 230 -14.57 -7.10 27.71
N ASP A 231 -15.27 -6.53 26.76
CA ASP A 231 -16.21 -7.25 25.89
C ASP A 231 -15.52 -8.21 24.94
N LEU A 232 -14.23 -7.99 24.66
CA LEU A 232 -13.42 -8.85 23.78
C LEU A 232 -12.54 -9.83 24.53
N VAL A 233 -12.28 -9.63 25.82
CA VAL A 233 -11.32 -10.46 26.59
C VAL A 233 -11.61 -11.95 26.46
N PRO A 234 -12.86 -12.45 26.60
CA PRO A 234 -13.12 -13.89 26.50
C PRO A 234 -12.75 -14.47 25.12
N LEU A 235 -12.97 -13.70 24.06
CA LEU A 235 -12.61 -14.12 22.69
C LEU A 235 -11.09 -14.04 22.49
N LEU A 236 -10.44 -12.96 22.94
CA LEU A 236 -8.99 -12.78 22.79
C LEU A 236 -8.19 -13.85 23.53
N GLU A 237 -8.65 -14.29 24.69
CA GLU A 237 -8.05 -15.42 25.44
C GLU A 237 -8.13 -16.72 24.63
N GLN A 238 -9.27 -17.02 24.01
CA GLN A 238 -9.42 -18.18 23.14
C GLN A 238 -8.51 -18.09 21.90
N VAL A 239 -8.44 -16.91 21.27
CA VAL A 239 -7.57 -16.64 20.10
C VAL A 239 -6.10 -16.87 20.48
N MET A 240 -5.66 -16.37 21.63
CA MET A 240 -4.30 -16.55 22.14
C MET A 240 -3.98 -18.02 22.45
N GLN A 241 -4.88 -18.72 23.12
CA GLN A 241 -4.71 -20.14 23.45
C GLN A 241 -4.58 -21.01 22.21
N ASN A 242 -5.30 -20.68 21.13
CA ASN A 242 -5.24 -21.40 19.87
C ASN A 242 -4.14 -20.86 18.91
N GLY A 243 -3.38 -19.83 19.29
CA GLY A 243 -2.32 -19.27 18.48
C GLY A 243 -2.80 -18.65 17.15
N LEU A 244 -4.05 -18.18 17.09
CA LEU A 244 -4.67 -17.67 15.88
C LEU A 244 -4.19 -16.24 15.57
N LYS A 245 -4.09 -15.93 14.28
CA LYS A 245 -3.94 -14.55 13.80
C LYS A 245 -5.33 -13.96 13.59
N LEU A 246 -5.62 -12.83 14.20
CA LEU A 246 -6.96 -12.25 14.22
C LEU A 246 -7.05 -10.98 13.38
N LEU A 247 -7.98 -10.94 12.43
CA LEU A 247 -8.50 -9.69 11.86
C LEU A 247 -9.77 -9.30 12.60
N ILE A 248 -9.88 -8.04 13.02
CA ILE A 248 -11.12 -7.48 13.57
C ILE A 248 -11.69 -6.49 12.58
N VAL A 249 -12.90 -6.78 12.08
CA VAL A 249 -13.70 -5.87 11.24
C VAL A 249 -14.84 -5.34 12.10
N ALA A 250 -14.76 -4.07 12.49
CA ALA A 250 -15.73 -3.44 13.39
C ALA A 250 -16.15 -2.06 12.87
N GLU A 251 -17.29 -1.52 13.31
CA GLU A 251 -17.67 -0.15 12.94
C GLU A 251 -16.55 0.84 13.25
N ASP A 252 -16.01 0.78 14.46
CA ASP A 252 -14.80 1.50 14.89
C ASP A 252 -14.19 0.80 16.11
N ILE A 253 -12.88 1.02 16.33
CA ILE A 253 -12.22 0.61 17.56
C ILE A 253 -11.42 1.80 18.08
N GLU A 254 -11.71 2.21 19.30
CA GLU A 254 -11.11 3.41 19.88
C GLU A 254 -10.79 3.27 21.37
N GLY A 255 -10.16 4.29 21.93
CA GLY A 255 -9.92 4.43 23.36
C GLY A 255 -9.07 3.30 23.96
N GLU A 256 -9.54 2.74 25.07
CA GLU A 256 -8.86 1.70 25.82
C GLU A 256 -8.71 0.39 24.99
N ALA A 257 -9.73 0.03 24.23
CA ALA A 257 -9.71 -1.19 23.42
C ALA A 257 -8.59 -1.15 22.38
N LEU A 258 -8.47 -0.07 21.62
CA LEU A 258 -7.42 0.10 20.62
C LEU A 258 -6.02 0.09 21.27
N SER A 259 -5.84 0.82 22.36
CA SER A 259 -4.56 0.90 23.06
C SER A 259 -4.10 -0.47 23.59
N THR A 260 -5.03 -1.24 24.14
CA THR A 260 -4.75 -2.59 24.65
C THR A 260 -4.38 -3.56 23.53
N LEU A 261 -5.08 -3.51 22.39
CA LEU A 261 -4.74 -4.34 21.23
C LEU A 261 -3.33 -4.00 20.71
N ILE A 262 -2.99 -2.72 20.61
CA ILE A 262 -1.65 -2.26 20.18
C ILE A 262 -0.57 -2.77 21.12
N VAL A 263 -0.74 -2.60 22.45
CA VAL A 263 0.25 -3.04 23.45
C VAL A 263 0.49 -4.54 23.37
N ASN A 264 -0.56 -5.35 23.28
CA ASN A 264 -0.44 -6.80 23.18
C ASN A 264 0.16 -7.24 21.84
N ARG A 265 -0.13 -6.53 20.77
CA ARG A 265 0.49 -6.74 19.44
C ARG A 265 1.99 -6.46 19.50
N LEU A 266 2.42 -5.33 20.07
CA LEU A 266 3.83 -4.94 20.21
C LEU A 266 4.61 -5.89 21.12
N ARG A 267 3.96 -6.44 22.15
CA ARG A 267 4.54 -7.47 23.03
C ARG A 267 4.66 -8.85 22.37
N GLY A 268 4.02 -9.03 21.20
CA GLY A 268 3.99 -10.32 20.51
C GLY A 268 3.07 -11.36 21.17
N THR A 269 2.27 -10.97 22.15
CA THR A 269 1.31 -11.88 22.83
C THR A 269 0.05 -12.11 22.01
N LEU A 270 -0.32 -11.15 21.16
CA LEU A 270 -1.50 -11.24 20.29
C LEU A 270 -1.12 -10.83 18.86
N ASN A 271 -1.46 -11.68 17.90
CA ASN A 271 -1.27 -11.37 16.48
C ASN A 271 -2.60 -10.85 15.91
N VAL A 272 -2.79 -9.52 15.96
CA VAL A 272 -4.05 -8.86 15.61
C VAL A 272 -3.83 -7.70 14.65
N CYS A 273 -4.75 -7.56 13.70
CA CYS A 273 -4.95 -6.34 12.91
C CYS A 273 -6.42 -5.94 13.01
N ALA A 274 -6.70 -4.66 13.04
CA ALA A 274 -8.04 -4.12 13.13
C ALA A 274 -8.31 -3.11 12.03
N VAL A 275 -9.48 -3.20 11.42
CA VAL A 275 -9.95 -2.35 10.32
C VAL A 275 -11.37 -1.88 10.58
N LYS A 276 -11.73 -0.74 9.99
CA LYS A 276 -13.13 -0.29 10.01
C LYS A 276 -13.96 -1.10 9.03
N ALA A 277 -15.20 -1.38 9.40
CA ALA A 277 -16.18 -2.00 8.52
C ALA A 277 -16.41 -1.14 7.27
N PRO A 278 -16.48 -1.75 6.08
CA PRO A 278 -16.76 -1.03 4.85
C PRO A 278 -18.20 -0.52 4.80
N GLY A 279 -18.45 0.54 4.03
CA GLY A 279 -19.77 1.14 3.85
C GLY A 279 -20.30 1.93 5.05
N PHE A 280 -21.55 2.35 4.95
CA PHE A 280 -22.28 3.10 5.97
C PHE A 280 -23.74 2.64 6.03
N GLY A 281 -24.39 2.75 7.19
CA GLY A 281 -25.81 2.40 7.36
C GLY A 281 -26.11 0.96 6.94
N ASP A 282 -27.18 0.77 6.18
CA ASP A 282 -27.62 -0.57 5.74
C ASP A 282 -26.62 -1.23 4.80
N ARG A 283 -25.96 -0.48 3.93
CA ARG A 283 -24.89 -1.01 3.08
C ARG A 283 -23.74 -1.61 3.86
N ARG A 284 -23.41 -1.08 5.05
CA ARG A 284 -22.41 -1.68 5.94
C ARG A 284 -22.84 -3.06 6.41
N LYS A 285 -24.11 -3.22 6.78
CA LYS A 285 -24.66 -4.51 7.21
C LYS A 285 -24.60 -5.54 6.10
N GLU A 286 -24.95 -5.16 4.88
CA GLU A 286 -24.83 -6.02 3.70
C GLU A 286 -23.38 -6.44 3.47
N MET A 287 -22.43 -5.51 3.45
CA MET A 287 -21.02 -5.83 3.25
C MET A 287 -20.41 -6.68 4.37
N LEU A 288 -20.84 -6.51 5.62
CA LEU A 288 -20.44 -7.38 6.73
C LEU A 288 -21.00 -8.80 6.55
N GLN A 289 -22.22 -8.93 6.05
CA GLN A 289 -22.82 -10.22 5.72
C GLN A 289 -22.10 -10.91 4.56
N ASP A 290 -21.66 -10.16 3.54
CA ASP A 290 -20.87 -10.67 2.44
C ASP A 290 -19.52 -11.21 2.93
N ILE A 291 -18.83 -10.46 3.81
CA ILE A 291 -17.59 -10.92 4.46
C ILE A 291 -17.85 -12.19 5.27
N ALA A 292 -18.94 -12.25 6.03
CA ALA A 292 -19.30 -13.43 6.81
C ALA A 292 -19.57 -14.65 5.92
N THR A 293 -20.31 -14.48 4.84
CA THR A 293 -20.59 -15.53 3.86
C THR A 293 -19.31 -16.03 3.19
N LEU A 294 -18.43 -15.12 2.75
CA LEU A 294 -17.14 -15.46 2.14
C LEU A 294 -16.26 -16.27 3.09
N THR A 295 -16.23 -15.91 4.37
CA THR A 295 -15.29 -16.46 5.34
C THR A 295 -15.87 -17.58 6.22
N GLY A 296 -17.18 -17.87 6.08
CA GLY A 296 -17.89 -18.83 6.90
C GLY A 296 -18.08 -18.39 8.36
N GLY A 297 -17.98 -17.08 8.63
CA GLY A 297 -18.15 -16.51 9.95
C GLY A 297 -19.58 -16.06 10.25
N THR A 298 -19.77 -15.53 11.45
CA THR A 298 -21.05 -14.96 11.90
C THR A 298 -20.86 -13.46 12.19
N VAL A 299 -21.77 -12.63 11.71
CA VAL A 299 -21.81 -11.21 12.06
C VAL A 299 -22.29 -11.06 13.51
N ILE A 300 -21.46 -10.50 14.37
CA ILE A 300 -21.81 -10.20 15.75
C ILE A 300 -22.53 -8.85 15.79
N SER A 301 -23.85 -8.91 15.83
CA SER A 301 -24.73 -7.74 15.81
C SER A 301 -25.86 -7.90 16.82
N SER A 302 -26.24 -6.81 17.48
CA SER A 302 -27.40 -6.80 18.39
C SER A 302 -28.71 -7.06 17.64
N ASP A 303 -28.80 -6.64 16.38
CA ASP A 303 -29.97 -6.91 15.52
C ASP A 303 -30.16 -8.42 15.27
N LEU A 304 -29.06 -9.17 15.29
CA LEU A 304 -29.05 -10.65 15.16
C LEU A 304 -29.06 -11.36 16.52
N GLY A 305 -29.12 -10.63 17.62
CA GLY A 305 -29.17 -11.18 18.98
C GLY A 305 -27.82 -11.59 19.56
N TYR A 306 -26.69 -11.16 18.94
CA TYR A 306 -25.34 -11.47 19.41
C TYR A 306 -24.69 -10.30 20.11
N GLU A 307 -24.07 -10.58 21.27
CA GLU A 307 -23.23 -9.61 21.99
C GLU A 307 -21.75 -9.97 21.85
N LEU A 308 -20.86 -8.96 21.86
CA LEU A 308 -19.40 -9.19 21.71
C LEU A 308 -18.82 -10.07 22.81
N LYS A 309 -19.35 -9.96 24.03
CA LYS A 309 -18.93 -10.76 25.20
C LYS A 309 -19.24 -12.26 25.04
N ASP A 310 -20.22 -12.61 24.20
CA ASP A 310 -20.66 -13.99 23.95
C ASP A 310 -19.99 -14.57 22.70
N ALA A 311 -19.11 -13.79 22.03
CA ALA A 311 -18.40 -14.23 20.85
C ALA A 311 -17.39 -15.36 21.19
N THR A 312 -17.37 -16.39 20.35
CA THR A 312 -16.48 -17.54 20.47
C THR A 312 -15.67 -17.74 19.20
N VAL A 313 -14.58 -18.50 19.29
CA VAL A 313 -13.75 -18.85 18.11
C VAL A 313 -14.55 -19.51 16.99
N GLN A 314 -15.60 -20.24 17.33
CA GLN A 314 -16.46 -20.91 16.34
C GLN A 314 -17.30 -19.95 15.50
N MET A 315 -17.51 -18.74 15.97
CA MET A 315 -18.23 -17.67 15.25
C MET A 315 -17.32 -16.84 14.33
N LEU A 316 -16.00 -17.03 14.45
CA LEU A 316 -15.04 -16.33 13.60
C LEU A 316 -15.08 -16.87 12.18
N GLY A 317 -14.99 -15.96 11.21
CA GLY A 317 -14.70 -16.35 9.84
C GLY A 317 -13.24 -16.81 9.72
N HIS A 318 -12.93 -17.55 8.65
CA HIS A 318 -11.58 -17.99 8.35
C HIS A 318 -11.21 -17.67 6.91
N ALA A 319 -9.95 -17.29 6.70
CA ALA A 319 -9.40 -17.07 5.37
C ALA A 319 -7.96 -17.58 5.30
N ARG A 320 -7.55 -18.06 4.11
CA ARG A 320 -6.18 -18.51 3.86
C ARG A 320 -5.19 -17.39 4.12
N GLN A 321 -5.52 -16.16 3.68
CA GLN A 321 -4.68 -14.98 3.84
C GLN A 321 -5.53 -13.72 3.93
N VAL A 322 -5.11 -12.80 4.77
CA VAL A 322 -5.64 -11.44 4.83
C VAL A 322 -4.48 -10.46 4.72
N LYS A 323 -4.53 -9.58 3.72
CA LYS A 323 -3.57 -8.47 3.54
C LYS A 323 -4.25 -7.14 3.83
N VAL A 324 -3.71 -6.39 4.76
CA VAL A 324 -4.22 -5.06 5.13
C VAL A 324 -3.15 -4.02 4.87
N SER A 325 -3.41 -3.14 3.91
CA SER A 325 -2.60 -1.95 3.62
C SER A 325 -3.11 -0.73 4.39
N LYS A 326 -2.56 0.42 4.11
CA LYS A 326 -3.03 1.69 4.68
C LYS A 326 -4.47 2.04 4.26
N GLU A 327 -4.90 1.61 3.08
CA GLU A 327 -6.17 2.03 2.47
C GLU A 327 -7.12 0.87 2.22
N ASN A 328 -6.60 -0.34 2.00
CA ASN A 328 -7.38 -1.49 1.57
C ASN A 328 -7.16 -2.71 2.44
N THR A 329 -8.20 -3.53 2.56
CA THR A 329 -8.15 -4.88 3.12
C THR A 329 -8.54 -5.88 2.04
N THR A 330 -7.69 -6.87 1.81
CA THR A 330 -7.91 -7.97 0.87
C THR A 330 -8.01 -9.28 1.64
N ILE A 331 -9.12 -9.99 1.51
CA ILE A 331 -9.36 -11.32 2.08
C ILE A 331 -9.29 -12.33 0.94
N VAL A 332 -8.44 -13.35 1.08
CA VAL A 332 -8.17 -14.34 0.03
C VAL A 332 -8.42 -15.75 0.56
N GLY A 333 -9.16 -16.55 -0.22
CA GLY A 333 -9.42 -17.93 0.14
C GLY A 333 -10.24 -18.07 1.42
N GLY A 334 -11.41 -17.44 1.45
CA GLY A 334 -12.36 -17.57 2.54
C GLY A 334 -12.88 -19.02 2.67
N ALA A 335 -13.18 -19.45 3.89
CA ALA A 335 -13.66 -20.81 4.20
C ALA A 335 -15.19 -20.97 4.08
N GLY A 336 -15.90 -19.97 3.53
CA GLY A 336 -17.34 -20.01 3.33
C GLY A 336 -17.78 -20.99 2.26
N ASP A 337 -19.09 -21.28 2.22
CA ASP A 337 -19.66 -22.21 1.24
C ASP A 337 -19.71 -21.54 -0.15
N LYS A 338 -19.10 -22.20 -1.15
CA LYS A 338 -19.04 -21.74 -2.54
C LYS A 338 -20.41 -21.53 -3.19
N LEU A 339 -21.41 -22.30 -2.77
CA LEU A 339 -22.77 -22.18 -3.29
C LEU A 339 -23.48 -20.91 -2.82
N SER A 340 -23.11 -20.39 -1.66
CA SER A 340 -23.66 -19.14 -1.12
C SER A 340 -23.09 -17.89 -1.80
N LEU A 341 -21.90 -18.00 -2.42
CA LEU A 341 -21.22 -16.88 -3.10
C LEU A 341 -21.78 -16.59 -4.51
N ILE A 342 -22.56 -17.49 -5.09
CA ILE A 342 -23.15 -17.33 -6.43
C ILE A 342 -24.30 -16.29 -6.43
N HIS A 343 -24.76 -15.89 -5.26
CA HIS A 343 -25.89 -14.96 -5.08
C HIS A 343 -25.48 -13.57 -4.58
N ILE A 344 -24.19 -13.30 -4.48
CA ILE A 344 -23.62 -11.99 -4.17
C ILE A 344 -23.09 -11.33 -5.45
#